data_812c5c4891a87851c8744cf28e4fe221
#
_entry.id   812c5c4891a87851c8744cf28e4fe221
#
_cell.length_a   1.000
_cell.length_b   1.000
_cell.length_c   1.000
_cell.angle_alpha   90.00
_cell.angle_beta   90.00
_cell.angle_gamma   90.00
#
_symmetry.space_group_name_H-M   'P 1'
#
loop_
_entity.id
_entity.type
_entity.pdbx_description
1 polymer ?
#
loop_
_entity_poly.entity_id
_entity_poly.type
_entity_poly.pdbx_seq_one_letter_code
_entity_poly.pdbx_strand_id
1 'polypeptide(L)'
;MTSKPINLKLLLESKNMERCPFPIPTGWYFVDYSENLKKEEVRNVNLLDQEWVLYRTESGAVGMTDPYCAHLGAHMGHGGKVCGEHLRCPFHHWEYNTEGWCKAVPYAKRMPPITTLQPIVRTLPVQEKFGLIWCWYHPALEAPSWDLPAIPELTEPGYVPTRRGTWTADTAIQEIAENGVDFAHLKFLHGAPGIPPAEVTFNKHVIHIDMANGYIVGDGYGPGLNVFQFTQEGVTATMISYTQAITREKSQMNMSFTHKVYPEGSKEGAIAKKLVDHMIGGAEGEESAGFESVDFVVWNNKKYRARPLLCDGDGPIIQYREWFKQFYNEAPKLDAA
;
A
#
# COMPACT_ATOMS: atom_id res chain seq x y z
N MET A 1 0.31 30.84 -28.86
CA MET A 1 -0.71 30.83 -27.81
C MET A 1 -0.20 31.72 -26.68
N THR A 2 -0.82 32.86 -26.42
CA THR A 2 -0.40 33.76 -25.34
C THR A 2 -0.86 33.16 -24.02
N SER A 3 0.07 32.64 -23.22
CA SER A 3 -0.20 32.17 -21.86
C SER A 3 -0.75 33.34 -21.03
N LYS A 4 -1.93 33.16 -20.43
CA LYS A 4 -2.44 34.15 -19.47
C LYS A 4 -1.45 34.26 -18.29
N PRO A 5 -1.14 35.45 -17.81
CA PRO A 5 -0.24 35.62 -16.66
C PRO A 5 -0.79 34.87 -15.44
N ILE A 6 0.11 34.20 -14.73
CA ILE A 6 -0.23 33.47 -13.51
C ILE A 6 -0.60 34.50 -12.42
N ASN A 7 -1.78 34.33 -11.82
CA ASN A 7 -2.18 35.14 -10.69
C ASN A 7 -1.42 34.66 -9.43
N LEU A 8 -0.32 35.29 -9.12
CA LEU A 8 0.52 34.99 -7.95
C LEU A 8 -0.26 35.03 -6.63
N LYS A 9 -1.35 35.83 -6.56
CA LYS A 9 -2.20 35.90 -5.38
C LYS A 9 -2.90 34.55 -5.09
N LEU A 10 -3.32 33.83 -6.14
CA LEU A 10 -3.88 32.49 -6.00
C LEU A 10 -2.85 31.45 -5.53
N LEU A 11 -1.56 31.65 -5.82
CA LEU A 11 -0.49 30.80 -5.30
C LEU A 11 -0.18 31.07 -3.83
N LEU A 12 -0.43 32.30 -3.34
CA LEU A 12 -0.18 32.70 -1.95
C LEU A 12 -1.37 32.38 -1.02
N GLU A 13 -2.57 32.28 -1.53
CA GLU A 13 -3.78 31.93 -0.76
C GLU A 13 -3.77 30.46 -0.25
N SER A 14 -2.80 29.66 -0.68
CA SER A 14 -2.66 28.26 -0.26
C SER A 14 -2.07 28.09 1.16
N LYS A 15 -1.94 29.12 1.97
CA LYS A 15 -1.34 29.03 3.32
C LYS A 15 -2.12 28.14 4.30
N ASN A 16 -3.40 27.89 4.06
CA ASN A 16 -4.28 27.07 4.91
C ASN A 16 -4.71 25.75 4.26
N MET A 17 -4.16 25.38 3.10
CA MET A 17 -4.48 24.09 2.50
C MET A 17 -3.64 22.98 3.13
N GLU A 18 -4.28 21.85 3.41
CA GLU A 18 -3.61 20.60 3.77
C GLU A 18 -2.47 20.32 2.78
N ARG A 19 -1.41 19.71 3.26
CA ARG A 19 -0.23 19.40 2.45
C ARG A 19 -0.57 18.42 1.32
N CYS A 20 -1.40 17.44 1.65
CA CYS A 20 -1.91 16.39 0.75
C CYS A 20 -3.44 16.31 0.89
N PRO A 21 -4.22 17.04 0.06
CA PRO A 21 -5.68 17.16 0.22
C PRO A 21 -6.44 15.95 -0.35
N PHE A 22 -5.93 14.73 -0.12
CA PHE A 22 -6.52 13.52 -0.67
C PHE A 22 -7.21 12.69 0.41
N PRO A 23 -8.35 12.05 0.09
CA PRO A 23 -8.84 10.93 0.89
C PRO A 23 -7.91 9.72 0.71
N ILE A 24 -8.11 8.68 1.51
CA ILE A 24 -7.48 7.39 1.28
C ILE A 24 -8.03 6.80 -0.03
N PRO A 25 -7.19 6.43 -1.00
CA PRO A 25 -7.65 5.84 -2.26
C PRO A 25 -8.24 4.43 -2.04
N THR A 26 -9.17 4.03 -2.88
CA THR A 26 -9.68 2.67 -2.93
C THR A 26 -8.63 1.72 -3.50
N GLY A 27 -8.45 0.55 -2.87
CA GLY A 27 -7.54 -0.46 -3.36
C GLY A 27 -7.13 -1.51 -2.34
N TRP A 28 -6.25 -2.40 -2.75
CA TRP A 28 -5.58 -3.35 -1.89
C TRP A 28 -4.41 -2.69 -1.16
N TYR A 29 -4.36 -2.92 0.15
CA TYR A 29 -3.29 -2.43 1.02
C TYR A 29 -2.65 -3.57 1.79
N PHE A 30 -1.34 -3.55 1.85
CA PHE A 30 -0.58 -4.40 2.76
C PHE A 30 -0.94 -4.06 4.21
N VAL A 31 -1.10 -5.09 5.03
CA VAL A 31 -1.39 -4.94 6.47
C VAL A 31 -0.20 -5.39 7.30
N ASP A 32 0.26 -6.64 7.10
CA ASP A 32 1.40 -7.23 7.82
C ASP A 32 1.90 -8.46 7.07
N TYR A 33 3.07 -8.97 7.47
CA TYR A 33 3.54 -10.28 7.03
C TYR A 33 2.74 -11.39 7.72
N SER A 34 2.36 -12.42 6.95
CA SER A 34 1.58 -13.57 7.45
C SER A 34 2.23 -14.23 8.66
N GLU A 35 3.55 -14.31 8.67
CA GLU A 35 4.35 -14.92 9.74
C GLU A 35 4.31 -14.16 11.06
N ASN A 36 3.98 -12.86 11.02
CA ASN A 36 3.90 -11.99 12.19
C ASN A 36 2.60 -12.18 12.99
N LEU A 37 1.51 -12.60 12.34
CA LEU A 37 0.23 -12.83 13.00
C LEU A 37 0.07 -14.31 13.35
N LYS A 38 0.23 -14.65 14.60
CA LYS A 38 0.13 -16.04 15.09
C LYS A 38 -1.32 -16.49 15.19
N LYS A 39 -1.52 -17.79 15.19
CA LYS A 39 -2.83 -18.40 15.45
C LYS A 39 -3.41 -17.90 16.77
N GLU A 40 -4.70 -17.58 16.78
CA GLU A 40 -5.45 -17.02 17.91
C GLU A 40 -4.94 -15.65 18.43
N GLU A 41 -4.03 -15.01 17.68
CA GLU A 41 -3.55 -13.67 18.04
C GLU A 41 -4.57 -12.60 17.64
N VAL A 42 -4.72 -11.59 18.50
CA VAL A 42 -5.51 -10.37 18.29
C VAL A 42 -4.57 -9.19 18.42
N ARG A 43 -4.56 -8.30 17.42
CA ARG A 43 -3.63 -7.17 17.35
C ARG A 43 -4.34 -5.90 16.91
N ASN A 44 -3.96 -4.75 17.50
CA ASN A 44 -4.36 -3.43 17.03
C ASN A 44 -3.47 -3.01 15.86
N VAL A 45 -4.08 -2.45 14.82
CA VAL A 45 -3.41 -1.94 13.61
C VAL A 45 -3.93 -0.55 13.30
N ASN A 46 -3.02 0.42 13.11
CA ASN A 46 -3.35 1.76 12.64
C ASN A 46 -3.09 1.82 11.14
N LEU A 47 -4.13 1.94 10.33
CA LEU A 47 -4.09 1.92 8.88
C LEU A 47 -5.32 2.61 8.31
N LEU A 48 -5.18 3.24 7.13
CA LEU A 48 -6.31 3.85 6.42
C LEU A 48 -7.01 4.95 7.22
N ASP A 49 -6.20 5.77 7.92
CA ASP A 49 -6.63 6.90 8.74
C ASP A 49 -7.51 6.51 9.95
N GLN A 50 -7.43 5.25 10.39
CA GLN A 50 -8.22 4.75 11.53
C GLN A 50 -7.56 3.53 12.19
N GLU A 51 -8.11 3.14 13.34
CA GLU A 51 -7.71 1.96 14.07
C GLU A 51 -8.54 0.74 13.65
N TRP A 52 -7.90 -0.42 13.60
CA TRP A 52 -8.50 -1.71 13.27
C TRP A 52 -8.05 -2.79 14.25
N VAL A 53 -8.82 -3.86 14.35
CA VAL A 53 -8.42 -5.10 15.01
C VAL A 53 -8.17 -6.17 13.95
N LEU A 54 -6.93 -6.62 13.87
CA LEU A 54 -6.48 -7.73 13.05
C LEU A 54 -6.41 -8.98 13.94
N TYR A 55 -6.91 -10.12 13.47
CA TYR A 55 -6.86 -11.36 14.24
C TYR A 55 -6.78 -12.57 13.33
N ARG A 56 -6.24 -13.68 13.84
CA ARG A 56 -6.21 -14.96 13.16
C ARG A 56 -7.02 -15.98 13.92
N THR A 57 -7.99 -16.61 13.27
CA THR A 57 -8.87 -17.64 13.84
C THR A 57 -8.10 -18.93 14.15
N GLU A 58 -8.76 -19.88 14.85
CA GLU A 58 -8.18 -21.19 15.13
C GLU A 58 -7.91 -22.01 13.85
N SER A 59 -8.74 -21.89 12.80
CA SER A 59 -8.49 -22.53 11.50
C SER A 59 -7.39 -21.85 10.69
N GLY A 60 -7.00 -20.63 11.07
CA GLY A 60 -5.98 -19.84 10.38
C GLY A 60 -6.54 -18.72 9.50
N ALA A 61 -7.86 -18.56 9.37
CA ALA A 61 -8.44 -17.45 8.64
C ALA A 61 -8.10 -16.10 9.30
N VAL A 62 -7.87 -15.07 8.48
CA VAL A 62 -7.54 -13.73 8.97
C VAL A 62 -8.77 -12.83 8.86
N GLY A 63 -9.07 -12.09 9.93
CA GLY A 63 -10.12 -11.07 9.97
C GLY A 63 -9.55 -9.71 10.32
N MET A 64 -10.13 -8.66 9.73
CA MET A 64 -9.83 -7.26 10.05
C MET A 64 -11.13 -6.50 10.26
N THR A 65 -11.35 -6.00 11.47
CA THR A 65 -12.64 -5.45 11.91
C THR A 65 -12.48 -4.09 12.59
N ASP A 66 -13.57 -3.32 12.59
CA ASP A 66 -13.72 -2.15 13.45
C ASP A 66 -13.39 -2.54 14.90
N PRO A 67 -12.65 -1.71 15.64
CA PRO A 67 -12.23 -2.08 16.99
C PRO A 67 -13.38 -2.14 18.00
N TYR A 68 -14.51 -1.48 17.75
CA TYR A 68 -15.55 -1.30 18.76
C TYR A 68 -16.71 -2.29 18.63
N CYS A 69 -16.95 -3.04 19.70
CA CYS A 69 -18.07 -3.97 19.81
C CYS A 69 -19.41 -3.25 19.63
N ALA A 70 -20.28 -3.76 18.76
CA ALA A 70 -21.59 -3.17 18.45
C ALA A 70 -22.53 -3.14 19.67
N HIS A 71 -22.26 -3.87 20.75
CA HIS A 71 -23.10 -3.90 21.94
C HIS A 71 -23.00 -2.58 22.74
N LEU A 72 -21.85 -2.33 23.37
CA LEU A 72 -21.63 -1.15 24.24
C LEU A 72 -20.24 -0.51 23.98
N GLY A 73 -19.66 -0.68 22.79
CA GLY A 73 -18.48 0.03 22.36
C GLY A 73 -17.17 -0.41 23.05
N ALA A 74 -17.10 -1.61 23.66
CA ALA A 74 -15.84 -2.09 24.18
C ALA A 74 -14.85 -2.36 23.06
N HIS A 75 -13.58 -1.93 23.24
CA HIS A 75 -12.53 -2.12 22.25
C HIS A 75 -12.06 -3.56 22.22
N MET A 76 -12.29 -4.27 21.11
CA MET A 76 -12.04 -5.71 20.99
C MET A 76 -10.54 -6.06 20.89
N GLY A 77 -9.70 -5.13 20.49
CA GLY A 77 -8.25 -5.31 20.45
C GLY A 77 -7.56 -5.21 21.84
N HIS A 78 -8.29 -4.77 22.87
CA HIS A 78 -7.79 -4.68 24.25
C HIS A 78 -8.46 -5.72 25.14
N GLY A 79 -7.91 -6.94 25.12
CA GLY A 79 -8.40 -8.08 25.90
C GLY A 79 -9.43 -8.95 25.20
N GLY A 80 -9.82 -8.65 23.96
CA GLY A 80 -10.56 -9.57 23.11
C GLY A 80 -9.74 -10.83 22.81
N LYS A 81 -10.42 -11.92 22.54
CA LYS A 81 -9.80 -13.24 22.29
C LYS A 81 -10.44 -13.91 21.10
N VAL A 82 -9.67 -14.70 20.40
CA VAL A 82 -10.20 -15.64 19.42
C VAL A 82 -10.84 -16.83 20.16
N CYS A 83 -12.00 -17.26 19.67
CA CYS A 83 -12.72 -18.43 20.16
C CYS A 83 -13.25 -19.19 18.93
N GLY A 84 -12.55 -20.23 18.53
CA GLY A 84 -12.82 -20.91 17.26
C GLY A 84 -12.61 -19.97 16.09
N GLU A 85 -13.66 -19.75 15.32
CA GLU A 85 -13.64 -18.87 14.14
C GLU A 85 -14.11 -17.43 14.44
N HIS A 86 -14.25 -17.07 15.73
CA HIS A 86 -14.82 -15.79 16.13
C HIS A 86 -13.88 -14.95 16.97
N LEU A 87 -13.97 -13.63 16.83
CA LEU A 87 -13.42 -12.66 17.75
C LEU A 87 -14.45 -12.41 18.87
N ARG A 88 -14.06 -12.70 20.12
CA ARG A 88 -14.87 -12.48 21.29
C ARG A 88 -14.54 -11.14 21.96
N CYS A 89 -15.58 -10.33 22.16
CA CYS A 89 -15.49 -9.07 22.91
C CYS A 89 -15.11 -9.34 24.38
N PRO A 90 -14.18 -8.55 24.97
CA PRO A 90 -13.72 -8.78 26.35
C PRO A 90 -14.78 -8.43 27.39
N PHE A 91 -15.79 -7.61 27.05
CA PHE A 91 -16.74 -7.08 28.04
C PHE A 91 -17.87 -8.08 28.34
N HIS A 92 -18.68 -8.42 27.33
CA HIS A 92 -19.85 -9.31 27.53
C HIS A 92 -19.82 -10.55 26.64
N HIS A 93 -18.65 -10.86 26.06
CA HIS A 93 -18.38 -12.05 25.27
C HIS A 93 -19.26 -12.21 24.02
N TRP A 94 -19.72 -11.11 23.41
CA TRP A 94 -20.30 -11.17 22.07
C TRP A 94 -19.23 -11.64 21.09
N GLU A 95 -19.61 -12.53 20.17
CA GLU A 95 -18.69 -13.15 19.23
C GLU A 95 -19.02 -12.75 17.79
N TYR A 96 -18.00 -12.37 17.05
CA TYR A 96 -18.11 -11.91 15.68
C TYR A 96 -17.21 -12.75 14.75
N ASN A 97 -17.73 -13.16 13.59
CA ASN A 97 -16.90 -13.81 12.58
C ASN A 97 -16.13 -12.77 11.74
N THR A 98 -15.29 -13.25 10.81
CA THR A 98 -14.46 -12.42 9.95
C THR A 98 -15.25 -11.51 9.00
N GLU A 99 -16.55 -11.77 8.80
CA GLU A 99 -17.45 -10.96 8.00
C GLU A 99 -18.29 -9.96 8.84
N GLY A 100 -18.04 -9.87 10.15
CA GLY A 100 -18.73 -8.95 11.05
C GLY A 100 -20.12 -9.38 11.54
N TRP A 101 -20.51 -10.62 11.25
CA TRP A 101 -21.75 -11.19 11.80
C TRP A 101 -21.59 -11.53 13.28
N CYS A 102 -22.56 -11.14 14.10
CA CYS A 102 -22.64 -11.63 15.47
C CYS A 102 -23.10 -13.09 15.47
N LYS A 103 -22.28 -13.97 16.00
CA LYS A 103 -22.52 -15.42 16.02
C LYS A 103 -22.98 -15.94 17.37
N ALA A 104 -22.65 -15.26 18.47
CA ALA A 104 -23.05 -15.65 19.80
C ALA A 104 -23.22 -14.45 20.75
N VAL A 105 -24.20 -14.56 21.62
CA VAL A 105 -24.43 -13.69 22.78
C VAL A 105 -24.71 -14.62 23.96
N PRO A 106 -23.72 -14.96 24.80
CA PRO A 106 -23.79 -16.12 25.69
C PRO A 106 -24.86 -16.03 26.78
N TYR A 107 -25.33 -14.85 27.13
CA TYR A 107 -26.35 -14.64 28.16
C TYR A 107 -27.75 -14.36 27.55
N ALA A 108 -27.88 -14.24 26.24
CA ALA A 108 -29.14 -13.93 25.59
C ALA A 108 -30.03 -15.16 25.44
N LYS A 109 -31.29 -15.07 25.86
CA LYS A 109 -32.31 -16.08 25.53
C LYS A 109 -32.72 -16.01 24.05
N ARG A 110 -32.62 -14.82 23.45
CA ARG A 110 -32.83 -14.55 22.04
C ARG A 110 -31.84 -13.49 21.59
N MET A 111 -31.18 -13.74 20.46
CA MET A 111 -30.31 -12.75 19.85
C MET A 111 -31.11 -11.55 19.33
N PRO A 112 -30.53 -10.33 19.36
CA PRO A 112 -31.17 -9.17 18.73
C PRO A 112 -31.48 -9.47 17.25
N PRO A 113 -32.71 -9.17 16.73
CA PRO A 113 -33.07 -9.53 15.36
C PRO A 113 -32.10 -9.03 14.30
N ILE A 114 -31.53 -7.85 14.47
CA ILE A 114 -30.58 -7.25 13.52
C ILE A 114 -29.35 -8.13 13.30
N THR A 115 -28.93 -8.93 14.28
CA THR A 115 -27.74 -9.80 14.18
C THR A 115 -27.92 -10.96 13.21
N THR A 116 -29.16 -11.27 12.83
CA THR A 116 -29.51 -12.31 11.85
C THR A 116 -29.81 -11.75 10.45
N LEU A 117 -29.92 -10.43 10.34
CA LEU A 117 -30.30 -9.75 9.10
C LEU A 117 -29.08 -9.22 8.33
N GLN A 118 -28.04 -8.79 9.05
CA GLN A 118 -26.85 -8.20 8.46
C GLN A 118 -25.64 -8.29 9.41
N PRO A 119 -24.40 -8.14 8.90
CA PRO A 119 -23.24 -7.88 9.73
C PRO A 119 -23.47 -6.61 10.55
N ILE A 120 -23.06 -6.60 11.81
CA ILE A 120 -23.25 -5.46 12.73
C ILE A 120 -21.94 -4.86 13.21
N VAL A 121 -20.81 -5.43 12.80
CA VAL A 121 -19.47 -4.86 12.96
C VAL A 121 -18.87 -4.71 11.57
N ARG A 122 -18.33 -3.53 11.30
CA ARG A 122 -17.66 -3.25 10.03
C ARG A 122 -16.39 -4.06 9.90
N THR A 123 -16.18 -4.69 8.75
CA THR A 123 -14.96 -5.44 8.42
C THR A 123 -14.41 -4.99 7.07
N LEU A 124 -13.13 -5.24 6.85
CA LEU A 124 -12.53 -5.13 5.53
C LEU A 124 -12.33 -6.52 4.94
N PRO A 125 -12.57 -6.73 3.62
CA PRO A 125 -12.16 -7.94 2.94
C PRO A 125 -10.65 -8.14 3.09
N VAL A 126 -10.25 -9.34 3.53
CA VAL A 126 -8.84 -9.71 3.74
C VAL A 126 -8.47 -10.84 2.79
N GLN A 127 -7.28 -10.76 2.21
CA GLN A 127 -6.63 -11.85 1.50
C GLN A 127 -5.25 -12.11 2.10
N GLU A 128 -4.90 -13.37 2.28
CA GLU A 128 -3.55 -13.80 2.63
C GLU A 128 -2.90 -14.40 1.37
N LYS A 129 -1.91 -13.70 0.82
CA LYS A 129 -1.29 -14.04 -0.46
C LYS A 129 0.19 -13.67 -0.46
N PHE A 130 1.03 -14.53 -0.99
CA PHE A 130 2.49 -14.31 -1.07
C PHE A 130 3.20 -14.23 0.31
N GLY A 131 2.63 -14.80 1.36
CA GLY A 131 3.12 -14.62 2.73
C GLY A 131 2.83 -13.23 3.32
N LEU A 132 1.91 -12.49 2.72
CA LEU A 132 1.49 -11.15 3.11
C LEU A 132 -0.02 -11.14 3.37
N ILE A 133 -0.44 -10.35 4.35
CA ILE A 133 -1.84 -10.06 4.66
C ILE A 133 -2.21 -8.76 3.96
N TRP A 134 -3.29 -8.78 3.19
CA TRP A 134 -3.83 -7.66 2.44
C TRP A 134 -5.24 -7.36 2.89
N CYS A 135 -5.61 -6.08 2.93
CA CYS A 135 -7.00 -5.67 3.07
C CYS A 135 -7.45 -4.83 1.87
N TRP A 136 -8.71 -4.98 1.50
CA TRP A 136 -9.36 -4.12 0.52
C TRP A 136 -10.04 -2.95 1.21
N TYR A 137 -9.70 -1.75 0.78
CA TYR A 137 -10.35 -0.52 1.25
C TYR A 137 -11.24 0.08 0.17
N HIS A 138 -12.48 0.34 0.53
CA HIS A 138 -13.42 1.17 -0.21
C HIS A 138 -14.23 1.99 0.80
N PRO A 139 -14.38 3.33 0.66
CA PRO A 139 -15.05 4.16 1.68
C PRO A 139 -16.53 3.82 1.86
N ALA A 140 -17.19 3.26 0.84
CA ALA A 140 -18.56 2.74 0.89
C ALA A 140 -18.64 1.24 1.21
N LEU A 141 -17.53 0.59 1.60
CA LEU A 141 -17.43 -0.86 1.89
C LEU A 141 -17.85 -1.75 0.70
N GLU A 142 -17.66 -1.29 -0.52
CA GLU A 142 -17.90 -2.10 -1.70
C GLU A 142 -16.85 -3.22 -1.82
N ALA A 143 -17.27 -4.33 -2.40
CA ALA A 143 -16.41 -5.48 -2.63
C ALA A 143 -15.22 -5.14 -3.56
N PRO A 144 -14.11 -5.90 -3.49
CA PRO A 144 -12.99 -5.74 -4.38
C PRO A 144 -13.41 -5.74 -5.86
N SER A 145 -12.99 -4.71 -6.59
CA SER A 145 -13.27 -4.59 -8.04
C SER A 145 -12.14 -5.14 -8.91
N TRP A 146 -11.03 -5.56 -8.30
CA TRP A 146 -9.94 -6.32 -8.93
C TRP A 146 -9.23 -7.21 -7.91
N ASP A 147 -8.57 -8.26 -8.40
CA ASP A 147 -7.78 -9.18 -7.60
C ASP A 147 -6.31 -8.75 -7.53
N LEU A 148 -5.61 -9.21 -6.49
CA LEU A 148 -4.16 -9.11 -6.44
C LEU A 148 -3.54 -9.92 -7.59
N PRO A 149 -2.54 -9.40 -8.32
CA PRO A 149 -1.90 -10.08 -9.43
C PRO A 149 -1.17 -11.35 -8.95
N ALA A 150 -0.74 -12.18 -9.88
CA ALA A 150 0.26 -13.18 -9.59
C ALA A 150 1.64 -12.52 -9.46
N ILE A 151 2.43 -12.95 -8.47
CA ILE A 151 3.82 -12.51 -8.28
C ILE A 151 4.66 -13.78 -8.16
N PRO A 152 5.08 -14.36 -9.30
CA PRO A 152 5.81 -15.63 -9.32
C PRO A 152 7.10 -15.58 -8.50
N GLU A 153 7.75 -14.43 -8.43
CA GLU A 153 8.98 -14.21 -7.67
C GLU A 153 8.82 -14.42 -6.16
N LEU A 154 7.59 -14.37 -5.64
CA LEU A 154 7.27 -14.62 -4.23
C LEU A 154 6.69 -16.02 -3.98
N THR A 155 6.30 -16.75 -5.03
CA THR A 155 5.56 -18.00 -4.89
C THR A 155 6.21 -19.20 -5.56
N GLU A 156 6.99 -18.99 -6.61
CA GLU A 156 7.60 -20.07 -7.38
C GLU A 156 9.00 -20.43 -6.85
N PRO A 157 9.41 -21.69 -6.96
CA PRO A 157 10.77 -22.09 -6.66
C PRO A 157 11.76 -21.47 -7.66
N GLY A 158 13.01 -21.32 -7.23
CA GLY A 158 14.09 -20.80 -8.10
C GLY A 158 14.40 -19.33 -7.91
N TYR A 159 13.77 -18.70 -6.94
CA TYR A 159 14.12 -17.35 -6.47
C TYR A 159 14.80 -17.41 -5.10
N VAL A 160 15.71 -16.48 -4.83
CA VAL A 160 16.32 -16.35 -3.51
C VAL A 160 15.31 -15.80 -2.50
N PRO A 161 15.47 -16.08 -1.19
CA PRO A 161 14.66 -15.44 -0.16
C PRO A 161 14.72 -13.92 -0.29
N THR A 162 13.57 -13.25 -0.11
CA THR A 162 13.48 -11.81 -0.24
C THR A 162 14.29 -11.08 0.83
N ARG A 163 15.03 -10.06 0.41
CA ARG A 163 15.51 -9.02 1.31
C ARG A 163 14.43 -7.95 1.44
N ARG A 164 14.20 -7.47 2.64
CA ARG A 164 13.09 -6.56 2.94
C ARG A 164 13.60 -5.24 3.48
N GLY A 165 12.90 -4.16 3.11
CA GLY A 165 13.10 -2.84 3.67
C GLY A 165 11.77 -2.18 3.98
N THR A 166 11.76 -1.29 4.97
CA THR A 166 10.57 -0.54 5.38
C THR A 166 10.96 0.91 5.65
N TRP A 167 10.23 1.83 5.06
CA TRP A 167 10.45 3.27 5.18
C TRP A 167 9.13 3.99 5.42
N THR A 168 9.15 5.06 6.19
CA THR A 168 7.98 5.88 6.46
C THR A 168 8.18 7.26 5.87
N ALA A 169 7.16 7.76 5.16
CA ALA A 169 7.12 9.10 4.60
C ALA A 169 5.90 9.87 5.13
N ASP A 170 6.11 11.12 5.50
CA ASP A 170 5.04 12.05 5.87
C ASP A 170 4.44 12.66 4.60
N THR A 171 3.77 11.82 3.81
CA THR A 171 3.10 12.20 2.55
C THR A 171 1.97 11.24 2.20
N ALA A 172 1.06 11.67 1.32
CA ALA A 172 0.00 10.82 0.79
C ALA A 172 0.57 9.75 -0.16
N ILE A 173 -0.08 8.60 -0.21
CA ILE A 173 0.32 7.49 -1.07
C ILE A 173 0.37 7.88 -2.56
N GLN A 174 -0.50 8.78 -3.02
CA GLN A 174 -0.46 9.28 -4.41
C GLN A 174 0.85 9.98 -4.73
N GLU A 175 1.42 10.75 -3.80
CA GLU A 175 2.67 11.48 -4.00
C GLU A 175 3.86 10.53 -4.17
N ILE A 176 3.85 9.40 -3.45
CA ILE A 176 4.83 8.32 -3.60
C ILE A 176 4.66 7.64 -4.96
N ALA A 177 3.44 7.28 -5.31
CA ALA A 177 3.16 6.56 -6.55
C ALA A 177 3.37 7.45 -7.81
N GLU A 178 3.15 8.77 -7.72
CA GLU A 178 3.44 9.76 -8.77
C GLU A 178 4.94 9.79 -9.15
N ASN A 179 5.81 9.46 -8.18
CA ASN A 179 7.25 9.42 -8.41
C ASN A 179 7.65 8.43 -9.52
N GLY A 180 6.89 7.36 -9.71
CA GLY A 180 7.11 6.38 -10.78
C GLY A 180 6.97 6.94 -12.19
N VAL A 181 6.34 8.09 -12.37
CA VAL A 181 6.17 8.77 -13.67
C VAL A 181 6.91 10.12 -13.76
N ASP A 182 7.61 10.52 -12.71
CA ASP A 182 8.51 11.68 -12.70
C ASP A 182 9.92 11.23 -13.09
N PHE A 183 10.23 11.19 -14.39
CA PHE A 183 11.52 10.67 -14.84
C PHE A 183 12.68 11.64 -14.63
N ALA A 184 12.40 12.94 -14.51
CA ALA A 184 13.43 13.95 -14.33
C ALA A 184 14.15 13.80 -12.99
N HIS A 185 13.45 13.39 -11.92
CA HIS A 185 14.08 13.21 -10.60
C HIS A 185 15.19 12.15 -10.60
N LEU A 186 15.09 11.12 -11.46
CA LEU A 186 16.13 10.09 -11.56
C LEU A 186 17.51 10.69 -11.90
N LYS A 187 17.53 11.72 -12.78
CA LYS A 187 18.76 12.42 -13.09
C LYS A 187 19.22 13.34 -11.97
N PHE A 188 18.31 14.15 -11.44
CA PHE A 188 18.70 15.26 -10.57
C PHE A 188 18.77 14.86 -9.10
N LEU A 189 18.01 13.87 -8.68
CA LEU A 189 17.98 13.38 -7.30
C LEU A 189 18.83 12.11 -7.14
N HIS A 190 18.72 11.17 -8.07
CA HIS A 190 19.45 9.88 -8.00
C HIS A 190 20.75 9.84 -8.82
N GLY A 191 21.10 10.92 -9.52
CA GLY A 191 22.35 11.02 -10.24
C GLY A 191 22.45 10.16 -11.51
N ALA A 192 21.33 9.79 -12.11
CA ALA A 192 21.32 9.09 -13.39
C ALA A 192 22.00 9.97 -14.48
N PRO A 193 22.69 9.35 -15.46
CA PRO A 193 23.45 10.11 -16.47
C PRO A 193 22.58 11.01 -17.37
N GLY A 194 21.29 10.74 -17.44
CA GLY A 194 20.30 11.50 -18.21
C GLY A 194 18.90 11.25 -17.68
N ILE A 195 17.91 12.00 -18.20
CA ILE A 195 16.51 11.65 -18.03
C ILE A 195 16.25 10.41 -18.90
N PRO A 196 15.85 9.27 -18.32
CA PRO A 196 15.67 8.05 -19.12
C PRO A 196 14.46 8.19 -20.07
N PRO A 197 14.55 7.67 -21.29
CA PRO A 197 13.36 7.48 -22.11
C PRO A 197 12.42 6.50 -21.40
N ALA A 198 11.13 6.75 -21.51
CA ALA A 198 10.14 5.88 -20.89
C ALA A 198 8.83 5.86 -21.70
N GLU A 199 8.18 4.69 -21.67
CA GLU A 199 6.83 4.48 -22.17
C GLU A 199 5.93 4.12 -20.99
N VAL A 200 4.78 4.81 -20.90
CA VAL A 200 3.79 4.58 -19.84
C VAL A 200 2.45 4.29 -20.46
N THR A 201 1.83 3.22 -20.05
CA THR A 201 0.46 2.88 -20.44
C THR A 201 -0.43 2.66 -19.24
N PHE A 202 -1.70 3.03 -19.38
CA PHE A 202 -2.71 2.92 -18.34
C PHE A 202 -3.83 1.98 -18.82
N ASN A 203 -4.14 0.96 -18.02
CA ASN A 203 -5.22 0.01 -18.32
C ASN A 203 -6.01 -0.29 -17.06
N LYS A 204 -7.20 0.28 -16.91
CA LYS A 204 -8.02 0.17 -15.70
C LYS A 204 -7.19 0.56 -14.45
N HIS A 205 -7.06 -0.36 -13.48
CA HIS A 205 -6.29 -0.17 -12.26
C HIS A 205 -4.78 -0.42 -12.42
N VAL A 206 -4.31 -0.77 -13.61
CA VAL A 206 -2.90 -1.09 -13.87
C VAL A 206 -2.23 0.04 -14.64
N ILE A 207 -1.06 0.45 -14.17
CA ILE A 207 -0.09 1.27 -14.88
C ILE A 207 1.11 0.41 -15.26
N HIS A 208 1.51 0.43 -16.51
CA HIS A 208 2.74 -0.22 -16.98
C HIS A 208 3.77 0.83 -17.34
N ILE A 209 5.00 0.61 -16.92
CA ILE A 209 6.15 1.49 -17.18
C ILE A 209 7.28 0.66 -17.77
N ASP A 210 7.77 1.07 -18.95
CA ASP A 210 9.04 0.61 -19.53
C ASP A 210 9.98 1.81 -19.61
N MET A 211 11.11 1.75 -18.93
CA MET A 211 12.01 2.88 -18.74
C MET A 211 13.46 2.46 -19.01
N ALA A 212 14.23 3.42 -19.52
CA ALA A 212 15.66 3.26 -19.82
C ALA A 212 15.94 2.07 -20.78
N ASN A 213 15.10 1.95 -21.84
CA ASN A 213 15.19 0.89 -22.85
C ASN A 213 15.15 -0.53 -22.25
N GLY A 214 14.18 -0.79 -21.36
CA GLY A 214 13.97 -2.08 -20.72
C GLY A 214 14.88 -2.35 -19.52
N TYR A 215 15.63 -1.35 -19.04
CA TYR A 215 16.38 -1.50 -17.80
C TYR A 215 15.47 -1.60 -16.58
N ILE A 216 14.38 -0.78 -16.55
CA ILE A 216 13.35 -0.85 -15.52
C ILE A 216 12.01 -1.08 -16.22
N VAL A 217 11.39 -2.21 -15.96
CA VAL A 217 10.07 -2.56 -16.50
C VAL A 217 9.18 -3.07 -15.39
N GLY A 218 7.94 -2.63 -15.33
CA GLY A 218 7.02 -3.15 -14.33
C GLY A 218 5.64 -2.54 -14.35
N ASP A 219 4.84 -3.03 -13.43
CA ASP A 219 3.43 -2.68 -13.29
C ASP A 219 3.13 -2.16 -11.87
N GLY A 220 2.30 -1.11 -11.81
CA GLY A 220 1.60 -0.71 -10.59
C GLY A 220 0.15 -1.19 -10.64
N TYR A 221 -0.31 -1.80 -9.56
CA TYR A 221 -1.66 -2.38 -9.43
C TYR A 221 -2.47 -1.59 -8.41
N GLY A 222 -3.12 -0.53 -8.84
CA GLY A 222 -3.81 0.42 -7.95
C GLY A 222 -2.83 1.25 -7.11
N PRO A 223 -3.28 1.78 -5.95
CA PRO A 223 -2.47 2.71 -5.16
C PRO A 223 -1.37 2.05 -4.33
N GLY A 224 -1.48 0.76 -4.01
CA GLY A 224 -0.69 0.14 -2.94
C GLY A 224 0.34 -0.91 -3.36
N LEU A 225 0.33 -1.41 -4.60
CA LEU A 225 1.21 -2.50 -5.03
C LEU A 225 1.91 -2.17 -6.34
N ASN A 226 3.24 -2.32 -6.36
CA ASN A 226 4.03 -2.22 -7.59
C ASN A 226 5.00 -3.40 -7.68
N VAL A 227 5.24 -3.88 -8.89
CA VAL A 227 6.22 -4.92 -9.20
C VAL A 227 7.10 -4.43 -10.34
N PHE A 228 8.37 -4.16 -10.06
CA PHE A 228 9.34 -3.66 -11.02
C PHE A 228 10.52 -4.61 -11.15
N GLN A 229 10.94 -4.84 -12.38
CA GLN A 229 12.10 -5.62 -12.75
C GLN A 229 13.22 -4.69 -13.22
N PHE A 230 14.42 -4.90 -12.70
CA PHE A 230 15.64 -4.20 -13.07
C PHE A 230 16.56 -5.19 -13.78
N THR A 231 16.86 -4.94 -15.05
CA THR A 231 17.61 -5.87 -15.90
C THR A 231 18.91 -5.26 -16.35
N GLN A 232 20.03 -5.91 -16.01
CA GLN A 232 21.37 -5.55 -16.45
C GLN A 232 22.10 -6.78 -17.01
N GLU A 233 22.65 -6.69 -18.21
CA GLU A 233 23.39 -7.79 -18.88
C GLU A 233 22.57 -9.09 -18.95
N GLY A 234 21.24 -9.01 -19.11
CA GLY A 234 20.36 -10.16 -19.15
C GLY A 234 20.03 -10.79 -17.79
N VAL A 235 20.50 -10.19 -16.70
CA VAL A 235 20.18 -10.59 -15.33
C VAL A 235 19.14 -9.66 -14.75
N THR A 236 18.07 -10.22 -14.18
CA THR A 236 16.96 -9.46 -13.62
C THR A 236 16.89 -9.62 -12.11
N ALA A 237 16.74 -8.50 -11.41
CA ALA A 237 16.31 -8.43 -10.02
C ALA A 237 14.92 -7.79 -9.95
N THR A 238 14.06 -8.28 -9.07
CA THR A 238 12.69 -7.81 -8.91
C THR A 238 12.52 -7.08 -7.59
N MET A 239 11.91 -5.90 -7.65
CA MET A 239 11.43 -5.12 -6.52
C MET A 239 9.91 -5.24 -6.46
N ILE A 240 9.38 -5.64 -5.35
CA ILE A 240 7.96 -5.63 -5.05
C ILE A 240 7.74 -4.59 -3.94
N SER A 241 7.06 -3.51 -4.26
CA SER A 241 6.72 -2.44 -3.32
C SER A 241 5.24 -2.54 -2.93
N TYR A 242 4.98 -2.58 -1.65
CA TYR A 242 3.63 -2.62 -1.10
C TYR A 242 3.48 -1.55 -0.01
N THR A 243 2.75 -0.51 -0.36
CA THR A 243 2.64 0.71 0.44
C THR A 243 1.38 0.70 1.29
N GLN A 244 1.53 1.05 2.56
CA GLN A 244 0.44 1.29 3.50
C GLN A 244 0.12 2.79 3.54
N ALA A 245 -1.16 3.14 3.46
CA ALA A 245 -1.64 4.46 3.85
C ALA A 245 -1.94 4.42 5.36
N ILE A 246 -1.01 4.86 6.20
CA ILE A 246 -1.22 4.93 7.65
C ILE A 246 -2.27 5.98 7.97
N THR A 247 -2.06 7.19 7.45
CA THR A 247 -3.04 8.28 7.44
C THR A 247 -3.09 8.90 6.04
N ARG A 248 -3.92 9.91 5.84
CA ARG A 248 -3.98 10.67 4.57
C ARG A 248 -2.65 11.32 4.20
N GLU A 249 -1.85 11.69 5.20
CA GLU A 249 -0.57 12.38 5.03
C GLU A 249 0.62 11.58 5.56
N LYS A 250 0.45 10.28 5.82
CA LYS A 250 1.53 9.41 6.26
C LYS A 250 1.42 8.04 5.62
N SER A 251 2.45 7.66 4.91
CA SER A 251 2.56 6.38 4.22
C SER A 251 3.77 5.58 4.70
N GLN A 252 3.66 4.26 4.69
CA GLN A 252 4.78 3.37 4.93
C GLN A 252 5.00 2.52 3.70
N MET A 253 6.17 2.62 3.10
CA MET A 253 6.62 1.79 2.01
C MET A 253 7.28 0.54 2.56
N ASN A 254 6.80 -0.61 2.15
CA ASN A 254 7.43 -1.89 2.42
C ASN A 254 7.86 -2.47 1.08
N MET A 255 9.06 -2.99 1.01
CA MET A 255 9.63 -3.55 -0.21
C MET A 255 10.24 -4.91 0.04
N SER A 256 10.11 -5.76 -0.96
CA SER A 256 10.82 -7.03 -1.06
C SER A 256 11.63 -7.05 -2.33
N PHE A 257 12.88 -7.49 -2.23
CA PHE A 257 13.80 -7.59 -3.34
C PHE A 257 14.26 -9.04 -3.48
N THR A 258 14.22 -9.56 -4.69
CA THR A 258 14.62 -10.92 -5.00
C THR A 258 15.19 -11.04 -6.41
N HIS A 259 15.80 -12.16 -6.71
CA HIS A 259 16.26 -12.55 -8.04
C HIS A 259 16.29 -14.08 -8.18
N LYS A 260 16.43 -14.57 -9.39
CA LYS A 260 16.59 -16.00 -9.61
C LYS A 260 17.84 -16.53 -8.91
N VAL A 261 17.78 -17.78 -8.48
CA VAL A 261 18.96 -18.48 -7.96
C VAL A 261 19.95 -18.70 -9.10
N TYR A 262 21.19 -18.27 -8.91
CA TYR A 262 22.33 -18.51 -9.81
C TYR A 262 23.38 -19.40 -9.16
N PRO A 263 24.23 -20.10 -9.94
CA PRO A 263 25.33 -20.87 -9.38
C PRO A 263 26.25 -20.00 -8.53
N GLU A 264 26.76 -20.56 -7.45
CA GLU A 264 27.73 -19.88 -6.58
C GLU A 264 28.96 -19.42 -7.35
N GLY A 265 29.40 -18.18 -7.15
CA GLY A 265 30.52 -17.57 -7.85
C GLY A 265 30.30 -17.21 -9.32
N SER A 266 29.07 -17.38 -9.85
CA SER A 266 28.74 -16.98 -11.22
C SER A 266 28.74 -15.47 -11.41
N LYS A 267 29.00 -15.01 -12.64
CA LYS A 267 28.94 -13.61 -13.02
C LYS A 267 27.47 -13.07 -12.84
N GLU A 268 26.51 -13.88 -13.23
CA GLU A 268 25.08 -13.56 -13.14
C GLU A 268 24.66 -13.36 -11.68
N GLY A 269 25.11 -14.22 -10.76
CA GLY A 269 24.83 -14.07 -9.32
C GLY A 269 25.44 -12.80 -8.74
N ALA A 270 26.66 -12.44 -9.17
CA ALA A 270 27.30 -11.20 -8.76
C ALA A 270 26.54 -9.95 -9.25
N ILE A 271 26.03 -9.96 -10.50
CA ILE A 271 25.22 -8.89 -11.07
C ILE A 271 23.90 -8.79 -10.31
N ALA A 272 23.18 -9.90 -10.10
CA ALA A 272 21.91 -9.93 -9.40
C ALA A 272 22.04 -9.37 -7.97
N LYS A 273 23.07 -9.82 -7.24
CA LYS A 273 23.36 -9.29 -5.89
C LYS A 273 23.62 -7.79 -5.92
N LYS A 274 24.43 -7.30 -6.86
CA LYS A 274 24.73 -5.88 -7.00
C LYS A 274 23.49 -5.04 -7.29
N LEU A 275 22.57 -5.53 -8.15
CA LEU A 275 21.29 -4.87 -8.41
C LEU A 275 20.47 -4.73 -7.12
N VAL A 276 20.33 -5.82 -6.36
CA VAL A 276 19.58 -5.79 -5.09
C VAL A 276 20.24 -4.89 -4.06
N ASP A 277 21.58 -4.98 -3.91
CA ASP A 277 22.33 -4.11 -2.98
C ASP A 277 22.14 -2.63 -3.31
N HIS A 278 22.16 -2.28 -4.60
CA HIS A 278 21.94 -0.92 -5.06
C HIS A 278 20.53 -0.41 -4.72
N MET A 279 19.51 -1.24 -4.90
CA MET A 279 18.12 -0.87 -4.61
C MET A 279 17.84 -0.71 -3.11
N ILE A 280 18.45 -1.54 -2.26
CA ILE A 280 18.23 -1.49 -0.79
C ILE A 280 19.05 -0.38 -0.13
N GLY A 281 20.14 0.05 -0.74
CA GLY A 281 20.99 1.08 -0.16
C GLY A 281 22.34 0.63 0.34
N GLY A 282 22.93 -0.32 -0.35
CA GLY A 282 24.29 -0.80 -0.09
C GLY A 282 24.34 -2.17 0.56
N ALA A 283 25.58 -2.74 0.60
CA ALA A 283 25.84 -3.97 1.31
C ALA A 283 25.67 -3.79 2.83
N GLU A 284 25.35 -4.86 3.55
CA GLU A 284 25.25 -4.85 5.00
C GLU A 284 26.51 -4.20 5.61
N GLY A 285 26.32 -3.08 6.31
CA GLY A 285 27.39 -2.33 7.00
C GLY A 285 27.92 -1.09 6.30
N GLU A 286 27.46 -0.75 5.11
CA GLU A 286 27.74 0.55 4.48
C GLU A 286 26.65 1.56 4.81
N GLU A 287 27.01 2.72 5.36
CA GLU A 287 26.12 3.88 5.58
C GLU A 287 25.75 4.57 4.24
N SER A 288 25.55 3.82 3.17
CA SER A 288 25.05 4.42 1.93
C SER A 288 23.53 4.54 2.01
N ALA A 289 23.06 5.76 1.91
CA ALA A 289 21.65 6.06 1.75
C ALA A 289 21.13 5.30 0.51
N GLY A 290 20.13 4.41 0.70
CA GLY A 290 19.51 3.70 -0.41
C GLY A 290 18.98 4.60 -1.48
N PHE A 291 18.77 4.05 -2.65
CA PHE A 291 18.16 4.71 -3.80
C PHE A 291 16.98 5.63 -3.40
N GLU A 292 16.23 5.24 -2.40
CA GLU A 292 15.01 5.92 -1.97
C GLU A 292 15.17 6.89 -0.81
N SER A 293 16.28 6.87 -0.09
CA SER A 293 16.45 7.74 1.08
C SER A 293 16.38 9.23 0.74
N VAL A 294 16.83 9.60 -0.46
CA VAL A 294 16.78 10.99 -0.93
C VAL A 294 15.37 11.46 -1.29
N ASP A 295 14.50 10.53 -1.76
CA ASP A 295 13.10 10.82 -2.04
C ASP A 295 12.34 11.22 -0.79
N PHE A 296 12.62 10.57 0.34
CA PHE A 296 11.95 10.87 1.61
C PHE A 296 12.17 12.30 2.07
N VAL A 297 13.36 12.86 1.83
CA VAL A 297 13.62 14.28 2.12
C VAL A 297 12.69 15.18 1.32
N VAL A 298 12.46 14.85 0.04
CA VAL A 298 11.54 15.60 -0.82
C VAL A 298 10.09 15.36 -0.39
N TRP A 299 9.65 14.11 -0.27
CA TRP A 299 8.27 13.78 0.09
C TRP A 299 7.84 14.34 1.44
N ASN A 300 8.69 14.28 2.45
CA ASN A 300 8.40 14.81 3.78
C ASN A 300 8.26 16.33 3.81
N ASN A 301 8.75 17.04 2.78
CA ASN A 301 8.78 18.50 2.75
C ASN A 301 8.05 19.13 1.56
N LYS A 302 7.61 18.34 0.55
CA LYS A 302 6.84 18.89 -0.59
C LYS A 302 5.38 19.12 -0.21
N LYS A 303 4.71 19.98 -0.96
CA LYS A 303 3.27 20.22 -0.90
C LYS A 303 2.65 19.97 -2.27
N TYR A 304 1.53 19.26 -2.32
CA TYR A 304 0.80 19.00 -3.55
C TYR A 304 0.43 20.30 -4.27
N ARG A 305 0.63 20.30 -5.59
CA ARG A 305 0.22 21.35 -6.49
C ARG A 305 -0.86 20.85 -7.42
N ALA A 306 -2.12 21.26 -7.17
CA ALA A 306 -3.25 20.88 -8.01
C ALA A 306 -3.09 21.34 -9.48
N ARG A 307 -2.34 22.41 -9.70
CA ARG A 307 -1.97 22.92 -11.02
C ARG A 307 -0.46 23.08 -11.10
N PRO A 308 0.27 21.97 -11.33
CA PRO A 308 1.71 22.03 -11.44
C PRO A 308 2.10 22.79 -12.71
N LEU A 309 3.24 23.46 -12.67
CA LEU A 309 3.87 24.02 -13.85
C LEU A 309 4.81 22.97 -14.40
N LEU A 310 4.45 22.42 -15.55
CA LEU A 310 5.20 21.34 -16.20
C LEU A 310 5.88 21.86 -17.48
N CYS A 311 6.99 21.23 -17.84
CA CYS A 311 7.73 21.45 -19.08
C CYS A 311 7.80 20.15 -19.91
N ASP A 312 8.42 20.21 -21.06
CA ASP A 312 8.56 19.09 -22.02
C ASP A 312 9.52 17.98 -21.53
N GLY A 313 10.31 18.26 -20.46
CA GLY A 313 11.17 17.27 -19.82
C GLY A 313 10.52 16.50 -18.67
N ASP A 314 9.32 16.89 -18.27
CA ASP A 314 8.57 16.18 -17.24
C ASP A 314 7.90 14.92 -17.81
N GLY A 315 7.72 13.89 -16.99
CA GLY A 315 6.97 12.70 -17.34
C GLY A 315 5.45 12.95 -17.47
N PRO A 316 4.65 11.90 -17.72
CA PRO A 316 3.21 12.03 -17.94
C PRO A 316 2.41 12.29 -16.66
N ILE A 317 2.83 13.26 -15.85
CA ILE A 317 2.26 13.61 -14.54
C ILE A 317 0.74 13.87 -14.61
N ILE A 318 0.29 14.63 -15.62
CA ILE A 318 -1.15 14.94 -15.77
C ILE A 318 -1.94 13.68 -16.10
N GLN A 319 -1.46 12.86 -17.03
CA GLN A 319 -2.11 11.60 -17.43
C GLN A 319 -2.18 10.65 -16.23
N TYR A 320 -1.11 10.56 -15.44
CA TYR A 320 -1.07 9.79 -14.20
C TYR A 320 -2.13 10.28 -13.20
N ARG A 321 -2.22 11.57 -12.96
CA ARG A 321 -3.22 12.16 -12.04
C ARG A 321 -4.65 11.92 -12.50
N GLU A 322 -4.92 12.03 -13.81
CA GLU A 322 -6.24 11.69 -14.35
C GLU A 322 -6.56 10.20 -14.18
N TRP A 323 -5.59 9.33 -14.41
CA TRP A 323 -5.74 7.89 -14.18
C TRP A 323 -5.95 7.57 -12.70
N PHE A 324 -5.19 8.20 -11.80
CA PHE A 324 -5.26 7.93 -10.36
C PHE A 324 -6.57 8.36 -9.72
N LYS A 325 -7.27 9.34 -10.28
CA LYS A 325 -8.59 9.80 -9.80
C LYS A 325 -9.62 8.69 -9.66
N GLN A 326 -9.54 7.63 -10.45
CA GLN A 326 -10.46 6.50 -10.37
C GLN A 326 -10.45 5.81 -9.00
N PHE A 327 -9.40 5.96 -8.23
CA PHE A 327 -9.26 5.36 -6.91
C PHE A 327 -9.87 6.22 -5.79
N TYR A 328 -10.29 7.45 -6.10
CA TYR A 328 -10.94 8.33 -5.14
C TYR A 328 -12.45 8.22 -5.25
N ASN A 329 -13.04 7.55 -4.27
CA ASN A 329 -14.48 7.41 -4.14
C ASN A 329 -14.98 8.29 -2.99
N GLU A 330 -16.14 8.92 -3.15
CA GLU A 330 -16.77 9.65 -2.06
C GLU A 330 -17.37 8.67 -1.05
N ALA A 331 -17.12 8.91 0.23
CA ALA A 331 -17.84 8.20 1.28
C ALA A 331 -19.34 8.54 1.19
N PRO A 332 -20.24 7.57 1.40
CA PRO A 332 -21.67 7.86 1.45
C PRO A 332 -21.92 8.90 2.54
N LYS A 333 -22.72 9.94 2.21
CA LYS A 333 -23.21 10.88 3.22
C LYS A 333 -24.08 10.08 4.19
N LEU A 334 -23.61 9.90 5.41
CA LEU A 334 -24.44 9.37 6.48
C LEU A 334 -25.54 10.42 6.70
N ASP A 335 -26.78 10.09 6.36
CA ASP A 335 -27.92 10.87 6.81
C ASP A 335 -27.83 10.93 8.33
N ALA A 336 -27.79 12.16 8.86
CA ALA A 336 -27.75 12.37 10.30
C ALA A 336 -29.04 11.74 10.89
N ALA A 337 -28.85 10.65 11.66
CA ALA A 337 -29.91 9.97 12.38
C ALA A 337 -30.35 10.79 13.60
#